data_84ec70061273b1b4ca399490d9af35ed
#
_entry.id   84ec70061273b1b4ca399490d9af35ed
#
_cell.length_a   1.000
_cell.length_b   1.000
_cell.length_c   1.000
_cell.angle_alpha   90.00
_cell.angle_beta   90.00
_cell.angle_gamma   90.00
#
_symmetry.space_group_name_H-M   'P 1'
#
loop_
_entity.id
_entity.type
_entity.pdbx_description
1 polymer ?
#
loop_
_entity_poly.entity_id
_entity_poly.type
_entity_poly.pdbx_seq_one_letter_code
_entity_poly.pdbx_strand_id
1 'polypeptide(L)'
;MLVEALEVRFLANRDENLHFGLLTDFSDAPQETLVEDEPLLRLAEERITALNIKYGAAQTDIFFLFHRPRRWNAQARVWMGYERKRGKLAELNSLLRGGGENSFLRIVGATAVLGDVKYVITLDTDTQLPRDAARQFVGTMAHPLNRAVYGGNEQRITEGYSILQPRVAVSLPGTNRSRYARLFGSEPGIDPYTRAVSDVYQDVFGEGSFIGKGIYDVDAFEHTVGGRFPENRILSHDLLEGCYARSALLSDVQLYEEYPTSYRADVSRRHRWIRGDWQIASWLLRRVPGG
;
A
#
# COMPACT_ATOMS: atom_id res chain seq x y z
N MET A 1 18.64 3.36 3.50
CA MET A 1 17.52 2.89 4.36
C MET A 1 16.33 2.34 3.55
N LEU A 2 15.57 3.10 2.72
CA LEU A 2 14.44 2.56 1.95
C LEU A 2 14.86 1.49 0.91
N VAL A 3 15.91 1.77 0.15
CA VAL A 3 16.45 0.83 -0.86
C VAL A 3 17.04 -0.43 -0.21
N GLU A 4 17.67 -0.31 0.94
CA GLU A 4 18.16 -1.46 1.73
C GLU A 4 16.99 -2.32 2.22
N ALA A 5 15.90 -1.68 2.68
CA ALA A 5 14.68 -2.41 3.05
C ALA A 5 14.05 -3.14 1.85
N LEU A 6 14.12 -2.54 0.64
CA LEU A 6 13.67 -3.18 -0.59
C LEU A 6 14.52 -4.40 -0.93
N GLU A 7 15.86 -4.28 -0.81
CA GLU A 7 16.80 -5.38 -0.99
C GLU A 7 16.52 -6.54 -0.01
N VAL A 8 16.27 -6.25 1.26
CA VAL A 8 15.93 -7.26 2.27
C VAL A 8 14.62 -8.00 1.91
N ARG A 9 13.60 -7.28 1.45
CA ARG A 9 12.34 -7.89 0.99
C ARG A 9 12.56 -8.81 -0.20
N PHE A 10 13.39 -8.42 -1.17
CA PHE A 10 13.78 -9.26 -2.29
C PHE A 10 14.53 -10.52 -1.82
N LEU A 11 15.52 -10.38 -0.95
CA LEU A 11 16.32 -11.50 -0.45
C LEU A 11 15.46 -12.54 0.30
N ALA A 12 14.42 -12.08 1.00
CA ALA A 12 13.47 -12.93 1.70
C ALA A 12 12.41 -13.57 0.78
N ASN A 13 12.17 -13.01 -0.42
CA ASN A 13 11.09 -13.43 -1.30
C ASN A 13 11.57 -13.50 -2.77
N ARG A 14 12.60 -14.31 -3.02
CA ARG A 14 13.13 -14.49 -4.38
C ARG A 14 12.19 -15.31 -5.24
N ASP A 15 11.74 -14.72 -6.35
CA ASP A 15 10.95 -15.40 -7.37
C ASP A 15 11.11 -14.62 -8.68
N GLU A 16 11.13 -15.31 -9.82
CA GLU A 16 11.32 -14.73 -11.15
C GLU A 16 10.14 -13.85 -11.60
N ASN A 17 8.95 -14.07 -11.00
CA ASN A 17 7.72 -13.32 -11.29
C ASN A 17 7.48 -12.19 -10.28
N LEU A 18 8.42 -11.90 -9.39
CA LEU A 18 8.31 -10.81 -8.43
C LEU A 18 9.19 -9.63 -8.81
N HIS A 19 8.56 -8.47 -8.91
CA HIS A 19 9.21 -7.19 -9.11
C HIS A 19 9.09 -6.34 -7.84
N PHE A 20 10.14 -5.57 -7.52
CA PHE A 20 10.23 -4.80 -6.28
C PHE A 20 10.28 -3.31 -6.59
N GLY A 21 9.19 -2.62 -6.35
CA GLY A 21 9.05 -1.19 -6.64
C GLY A 21 9.13 -0.30 -5.39
N LEU A 22 9.89 0.76 -5.48
CA LEU A 22 9.88 1.86 -4.52
C LEU A 22 8.99 2.98 -5.08
N LEU A 23 7.80 3.13 -4.53
CA LEU A 23 6.81 4.12 -4.95
C LEU A 23 6.81 5.30 -3.98
N THR A 24 7.29 6.47 -4.44
CA THR A 24 7.61 7.60 -3.58
C THR A 24 7.02 8.92 -4.04
N ASP A 25 6.83 9.83 -3.08
CA ASP A 25 6.61 11.26 -3.25
C ASP A 25 7.64 12.03 -2.44
N PHE A 26 7.93 13.26 -2.82
CA PHE A 26 8.58 14.20 -1.92
C PHE A 26 7.66 14.56 -0.72
N SER A 27 8.27 14.98 0.39
CA SER A 27 7.53 15.54 1.52
C SER A 27 6.77 16.80 1.11
N ASP A 28 5.68 17.09 1.83
CA ASP A 28 4.94 18.32 1.65
C ASP A 28 5.85 19.55 1.80
N ALA A 29 5.66 20.55 0.95
CA ALA A 29 6.51 21.74 0.92
C ALA A 29 5.72 23.01 0.55
N PRO A 30 6.20 24.22 0.93
CA PRO A 30 5.61 25.47 0.50
C PRO A 30 5.87 25.77 -0.99
N GLN A 31 6.79 25.08 -1.62
CA GLN A 31 7.18 25.23 -3.02
C GLN A 31 7.11 23.89 -3.76
N GLU A 32 7.00 23.94 -5.08
CA GLU A 32 6.95 22.74 -5.91
C GLU A 32 8.24 21.92 -5.83
N THR A 33 9.38 22.61 -5.87
CA THR A 33 10.70 22.01 -5.82
C THR A 33 11.54 22.64 -4.71
N LEU A 34 12.34 21.81 -4.04
CA LEU A 34 13.33 22.22 -3.04
C LEU A 34 14.75 21.88 -3.52
N VAL A 35 15.74 22.56 -3.00
CA VAL A 35 17.15 22.38 -3.40
C VAL A 35 17.63 20.95 -3.12
N GLU A 36 17.13 20.34 -2.05
CA GLU A 36 17.45 18.98 -1.62
C GLU A 36 16.75 17.85 -2.39
N ASP A 37 15.75 18.17 -3.21
CA ASP A 37 14.94 17.17 -3.91
C ASP A 37 15.76 16.40 -4.95
N GLU A 38 16.47 17.09 -5.82
CA GLU A 38 17.21 16.45 -6.92
C GLU A 38 18.40 15.59 -6.42
N PRO A 39 19.22 16.01 -5.44
CA PRO A 39 20.24 15.16 -4.86
C PRO A 39 19.68 13.86 -4.24
N LEU A 40 18.53 13.95 -3.56
CA LEU A 40 17.89 12.80 -2.95
C LEU A 40 17.37 11.82 -4.02
N LEU A 41 16.78 12.36 -5.09
CA LEU A 41 16.25 11.56 -6.19
C LEU A 41 17.36 10.85 -6.96
N ARG A 42 18.46 11.53 -7.26
CA ARG A 42 19.66 10.92 -7.87
C ARG A 42 20.22 9.79 -7.03
N LEU A 43 20.33 9.98 -5.72
CA LEU A 43 20.80 8.94 -4.82
C LEU A 43 19.89 7.69 -4.86
N ALA A 44 18.56 7.90 -4.93
CA ALA A 44 17.62 6.79 -5.04
C ALA A 44 17.78 6.05 -6.38
N GLU A 45 17.92 6.78 -7.48
CA GLU A 45 18.14 6.26 -8.83
C GLU A 45 19.44 5.43 -8.91
N GLU A 46 20.56 5.98 -8.43
CA GLU A 46 21.85 5.29 -8.39
C GLU A 46 21.78 3.97 -7.60
N ARG A 47 21.11 4.00 -6.46
CA ARG A 47 20.99 2.81 -5.60
C ARG A 47 20.08 1.73 -6.20
N ILE A 48 18.97 2.10 -6.83
CA ILE A 48 18.10 1.13 -7.53
C ILE A 48 18.84 0.52 -8.73
N THR A 49 19.53 1.36 -9.51
CA THR A 49 20.37 0.88 -10.62
C THR A 49 21.45 -0.09 -10.14
N ALA A 50 22.12 0.22 -9.02
CA ALA A 50 23.11 -0.66 -8.42
C ALA A 50 22.52 -2.02 -7.98
N LEU A 51 21.26 -2.05 -7.49
CA LEU A 51 20.58 -3.31 -7.17
C LEU A 51 20.29 -4.13 -8.43
N ASN A 52 19.86 -3.50 -9.52
CA ASN A 52 19.65 -4.19 -10.79
C ASN A 52 20.94 -4.74 -11.36
N ILE A 53 22.05 -4.00 -11.27
CA ILE A 53 23.39 -4.51 -11.64
C ILE A 53 23.79 -5.71 -10.76
N LYS A 54 23.51 -5.66 -9.47
CA LYS A 54 23.90 -6.69 -8.50
C LYS A 54 23.10 -7.99 -8.64
N TYR A 55 21.82 -7.90 -8.93
CA TYR A 55 20.88 -9.03 -8.86
C TYR A 55 20.15 -9.32 -10.17
N GLY A 56 20.09 -8.37 -11.10
CA GLY A 56 19.47 -8.57 -12.40
C GLY A 56 20.18 -9.63 -13.24
N ALA A 57 19.43 -10.56 -13.80
CA ALA A 57 19.93 -11.38 -14.86
C ALA A 57 19.98 -10.56 -16.17
N ALA A 58 20.85 -10.87 -17.09
CA ALA A 58 21.32 -10.07 -18.22
C ALA A 58 20.30 -9.27 -19.07
N GLN A 59 18.99 -9.30 -18.79
CA GLN A 59 17.98 -8.59 -19.58
C GLN A 59 16.71 -8.13 -18.84
N THR A 60 16.56 -8.37 -17.54
CA THR A 60 15.33 -7.96 -16.82
C THR A 60 15.64 -7.26 -15.52
N ASP A 61 15.10 -6.05 -15.37
CA ASP A 61 15.15 -5.33 -14.11
C ASP A 61 14.19 -5.97 -13.09
N ILE A 62 14.69 -6.12 -11.86
CA ILE A 62 13.94 -6.64 -10.72
C ILE A 62 13.45 -5.51 -9.84
N PHE A 63 14.25 -4.43 -9.75
CA PHE A 63 14.00 -3.30 -8.88
C PHE A 63 13.60 -2.06 -9.67
N PHE A 64 12.59 -1.36 -9.16
CA PHE A 64 12.02 -0.20 -9.81
C PHE A 64 11.92 0.98 -8.84
N LEU A 65 12.07 2.19 -9.38
CA LEU A 65 11.73 3.44 -8.71
C LEU A 65 10.61 4.12 -9.49
N PHE A 66 9.55 4.47 -8.80
CA PHE A 66 8.47 5.31 -9.31
C PHE A 66 8.34 6.52 -8.40
N HIS A 67 8.79 7.68 -8.87
CA HIS A 67 8.77 8.91 -8.08
C HIS A 67 7.87 9.94 -8.73
N ARG A 68 6.90 10.50 -7.96
CA ARG A 68 5.94 11.47 -8.45
C ARG A 68 6.36 12.89 -8.08
N PRO A 69 6.00 13.90 -8.92
CA PRO A 69 6.16 15.30 -8.59
C PRO A 69 5.18 15.72 -7.48
N ARG A 70 5.50 16.80 -6.79
CA ARG A 70 4.50 17.51 -5.99
C ARG A 70 3.49 18.18 -6.91
N ARG A 71 2.23 18.23 -6.45
CA ARG A 71 1.16 19.03 -7.07
C ARG A 71 0.57 19.98 -6.05
N TRP A 72 0.15 21.15 -6.49
CA TRP A 72 -0.49 22.12 -5.61
C TRP A 72 -1.85 21.62 -5.14
N ASN A 73 -2.03 21.59 -3.83
CA ASN A 73 -3.33 21.31 -3.21
C ASN A 73 -3.93 22.62 -2.69
N ALA A 74 -4.95 23.12 -3.38
CA ALA A 74 -5.59 24.40 -3.04
C ALA A 74 -6.29 24.37 -1.67
N GLN A 75 -6.82 23.21 -1.25
CA GLN A 75 -7.51 23.06 0.02
C GLN A 75 -6.52 23.05 1.19
N ALA A 76 -5.43 22.30 1.08
CA ALA A 76 -4.38 22.23 2.08
C ALA A 76 -3.37 23.38 1.98
N ARG A 77 -3.37 24.16 0.88
CA ARG A 77 -2.44 25.25 0.57
C ARG A 77 -0.98 24.82 0.67
N VAL A 78 -0.67 23.67 0.07
CA VAL A 78 0.67 23.07 0.12
C VAL A 78 0.93 22.29 -1.16
N TRP A 79 2.19 22.22 -1.57
CA TRP A 79 2.67 21.33 -2.60
C TRP A 79 2.90 19.95 -2.00
N MET A 80 2.25 18.91 -2.53
CA MET A 80 2.24 17.57 -1.94
C MET A 80 2.11 16.46 -3.00
N GLY A 81 2.39 15.23 -2.61
CA GLY A 81 2.01 14.06 -3.39
C GLY A 81 0.48 13.97 -3.50
N TYR A 82 -0.04 14.09 -4.73
CA TYR A 82 -1.48 14.14 -4.99
C TYR A 82 -2.18 12.88 -4.47
N GLU A 83 -3.26 13.08 -3.70
CA GLU A 83 -4.04 11.99 -3.07
C GLU A 83 -3.19 11.00 -2.25
N ARG A 84 -2.00 11.37 -1.87
CA ARG A 84 -1.10 10.58 -1.02
C ARG A 84 -0.96 9.12 -1.49
N LYS A 85 -1.14 8.14 -0.61
CA LYS A 85 -1.00 6.72 -0.94
C LYS A 85 -1.99 6.26 -1.99
N ARG A 86 -3.26 6.68 -1.88
CA ARG A 86 -4.31 6.36 -2.86
C ARG A 86 -3.93 6.80 -4.27
N GLY A 87 -3.54 8.07 -4.42
CA GLY A 87 -3.11 8.59 -5.72
C GLY A 87 -1.87 7.89 -6.27
N LYS A 88 -0.90 7.54 -5.38
CA LYS A 88 0.27 6.76 -5.81
C LYS A 88 -0.11 5.41 -6.41
N LEU A 89 -0.99 4.69 -5.73
CA LEU A 89 -1.42 3.37 -6.19
C LEU A 89 -2.25 3.46 -7.46
N ALA A 90 -3.15 4.44 -7.57
CA ALA A 90 -3.93 4.65 -8.79
C ALA A 90 -3.05 4.98 -10.02
N GLU A 91 -2.05 5.84 -9.85
CA GLU A 91 -1.10 6.16 -10.92
C GLU A 91 -0.19 4.97 -11.28
N LEU A 92 0.21 4.16 -10.29
CA LEU A 92 0.94 2.90 -10.55
C LEU A 92 0.05 1.91 -11.31
N ASN A 93 -1.19 1.71 -10.91
CA ASN A 93 -2.12 0.82 -11.60
C ASN A 93 -2.35 1.25 -13.05
N SER A 94 -2.49 2.56 -13.29
CA SER A 94 -2.57 3.11 -14.65
C SER A 94 -1.31 2.77 -15.46
N LEU A 95 -0.11 2.91 -14.88
CA LEU A 95 1.14 2.55 -15.53
C LEU A 95 1.19 1.05 -15.87
N LEU A 96 0.78 0.18 -14.95
CA LEU A 96 0.72 -1.27 -15.15
C LEU A 96 -0.26 -1.68 -16.27
N ARG A 97 -1.13 -0.79 -16.71
CA ARG A 97 -2.09 -0.98 -17.82
C ARG A 97 -1.75 -0.14 -19.05
N GLY A 98 -0.49 0.28 -19.15
CA GLY A 98 0.05 0.98 -20.34
C GLY A 98 -0.29 2.47 -20.42
N GLY A 99 -0.76 3.06 -19.33
CA GLY A 99 -1.00 4.50 -19.19
C GLY A 99 -0.11 5.16 -18.13
N GLY A 100 -0.31 6.42 -17.84
CA GLY A 100 0.17 7.07 -16.62
C GLY A 100 1.68 7.36 -16.51
N GLU A 101 2.50 7.11 -17.52
CA GLU A 101 3.94 7.41 -17.46
C GLU A 101 4.22 8.89 -17.12
N ASN A 102 3.44 9.80 -17.67
CA ASN A 102 3.56 11.23 -17.42
C ASN A 102 3.20 11.66 -15.98
N SER A 103 2.66 10.75 -15.17
CA SER A 103 2.37 11.01 -13.76
C SER A 103 3.62 10.93 -12.87
N PHE A 104 4.69 10.34 -13.39
CA PHE A 104 5.94 10.17 -12.65
C PHE A 104 7.00 11.16 -13.12
N LEU A 105 7.66 11.81 -12.16
CA LEU A 105 8.81 12.67 -12.42
C LEU A 105 10.05 11.84 -12.80
N ARG A 106 10.17 10.65 -12.18
CA ARG A 106 11.28 9.74 -12.42
C ARG A 106 10.81 8.28 -12.35
N ILE A 107 11.21 7.53 -13.38
CA ILE A 107 11.05 6.07 -13.41
C ILE A 107 12.44 5.47 -13.62
N VAL A 108 12.79 4.46 -12.83
CA VAL A 108 14.01 3.65 -12.99
C VAL A 108 13.60 2.20 -13.12
N GLY A 109 14.16 1.51 -14.08
CA GLY A 109 13.83 0.14 -14.47
C GLY A 109 13.02 0.08 -15.77
N ALA A 110 13.18 -1.00 -16.50
CA ALA A 110 12.52 -1.25 -17.79
C ALA A 110 11.05 -1.66 -17.57
N THR A 111 10.12 -0.70 -17.62
CA THR A 111 8.69 -0.90 -17.32
C THR A 111 7.97 -1.88 -18.24
N ALA A 112 8.54 -2.18 -19.42
CA ALA A 112 7.93 -3.13 -20.37
C ALA A 112 7.64 -4.52 -19.76
N VAL A 113 8.43 -4.94 -18.77
CA VAL A 113 8.23 -6.24 -18.08
C VAL A 113 7.05 -6.23 -17.10
N LEU A 114 6.48 -5.06 -16.82
CA LEU A 114 5.40 -4.89 -15.85
C LEU A 114 4.00 -4.98 -16.45
N GLY A 115 3.87 -5.06 -17.78
CA GLY A 115 2.58 -5.08 -18.48
C GLY A 115 1.66 -6.24 -18.08
N ASP A 116 2.25 -7.38 -17.72
CA ASP A 116 1.53 -8.59 -17.30
C ASP A 116 1.34 -8.72 -15.80
N VAL A 117 1.74 -7.70 -15.02
CA VAL A 117 1.54 -7.70 -13.55
C VAL A 117 0.06 -7.76 -13.22
N LYS A 118 -0.35 -8.83 -12.57
CA LYS A 118 -1.72 -9.08 -12.18
C LYS A 118 -2.00 -8.63 -10.74
N TYR A 119 -1.06 -8.84 -9.85
CA TYR A 119 -1.21 -8.58 -8.43
C TYR A 119 -0.19 -7.57 -7.94
N VAL A 120 -0.60 -6.71 -7.01
CA VAL A 120 0.30 -5.79 -6.30
C VAL A 120 0.25 -6.09 -4.81
N ILE A 121 1.43 -6.29 -4.21
CA ILE A 121 1.58 -6.36 -2.74
C ILE A 121 2.01 -4.97 -2.27
N THR A 122 1.12 -4.28 -1.55
CA THR A 122 1.40 -2.96 -0.99
C THR A 122 1.86 -3.07 0.46
N LEU A 123 2.95 -2.35 0.77
CA LEU A 123 3.56 -2.32 2.09
C LEU A 123 3.89 -0.88 2.47
N ASP A 124 3.79 -0.56 3.75
CA ASP A 124 4.31 0.71 4.26
C ASP A 124 5.85 0.65 4.41
N THR A 125 6.47 1.78 4.62
CA THR A 125 7.94 1.89 4.68
C THR A 125 8.56 1.08 5.80
N ASP A 126 7.85 0.94 6.92
CA ASP A 126 8.24 0.22 8.13
C ASP A 126 7.73 -1.22 8.19
N THR A 127 6.92 -1.64 7.22
CA THR A 127 6.38 -2.99 7.16
C THR A 127 7.43 -3.99 6.66
N GLN A 128 7.64 -5.03 7.42
CA GLN A 128 8.52 -6.15 7.07
C GLN A 128 7.70 -7.25 6.39
N LEU A 129 8.22 -7.74 5.25
CA LEU A 129 7.69 -8.89 4.52
C LEU A 129 8.51 -10.12 4.89
N PRO A 130 7.96 -11.08 5.64
CA PRO A 130 8.67 -12.29 6.01
C PRO A 130 9.08 -13.14 4.80
N ARG A 131 9.96 -14.10 5.06
CA ARG A 131 10.42 -15.04 4.05
C ARG A 131 9.24 -15.81 3.47
N ASP A 132 9.24 -15.96 2.12
CA ASP A 132 8.23 -16.67 1.35
C ASP A 132 6.79 -16.16 1.47
N ALA A 133 6.56 -15.04 2.19
CA ALA A 133 5.23 -14.47 2.37
C ALA A 133 4.61 -14.00 1.05
N ALA A 134 5.41 -13.46 0.12
CA ALA A 134 4.91 -13.03 -1.18
C ALA A 134 4.29 -14.20 -1.97
N ARG A 135 4.90 -15.38 -1.93
CA ARG A 135 4.37 -16.59 -2.57
C ARG A 135 3.04 -17.02 -1.94
N GLN A 136 2.91 -16.93 -0.63
CA GLN A 136 1.67 -17.23 0.08
C GLN A 136 0.57 -16.25 -0.30
N PHE A 137 0.87 -14.96 -0.38
CA PHE A 137 -0.05 -13.93 -0.87
C PHE A 137 -0.58 -14.27 -2.27
N VAL A 138 0.33 -14.48 -3.21
CA VAL A 138 -0.03 -14.76 -4.60
C VAL A 138 -0.80 -16.07 -4.72
N GLY A 139 -0.35 -17.14 -4.03
CA GLY A 139 -1.02 -18.45 -4.05
C GLY A 139 -2.46 -18.38 -3.53
N THR A 140 -2.69 -17.63 -2.46
CA THR A 140 -4.05 -17.44 -1.92
C THR A 140 -4.91 -16.56 -2.82
N MET A 141 -4.39 -15.45 -3.34
CA MET A 141 -5.14 -14.57 -4.25
C MET A 141 -5.47 -15.27 -5.58
N ALA A 142 -4.57 -16.09 -6.11
CA ALA A 142 -4.77 -16.83 -7.34
C ALA A 142 -5.71 -18.04 -7.20
N HIS A 143 -6.01 -18.46 -5.97
CA HIS A 143 -6.87 -19.62 -5.74
C HIS A 143 -8.24 -19.43 -6.38
N PRO A 144 -8.80 -20.43 -7.10
CA PRO A 144 -10.04 -20.29 -7.84
C PRO A 144 -11.23 -19.76 -7.01
N LEU A 145 -11.36 -20.16 -5.74
CA LEU A 145 -12.43 -19.72 -4.85
C LEU A 145 -12.26 -18.27 -4.36
N ASN A 146 -11.08 -17.71 -4.50
CA ASN A 146 -10.78 -16.33 -4.08
C ASN A 146 -10.81 -15.33 -5.24
N ARG A 147 -10.96 -15.80 -6.48
CA ARG A 147 -11.04 -14.92 -7.65
C ARG A 147 -12.31 -14.09 -7.61
N ALA A 148 -12.18 -12.81 -7.90
CA ALA A 148 -13.29 -11.88 -7.95
C ALA A 148 -14.29 -12.27 -9.04
N VAL A 149 -15.56 -12.44 -8.65
CA VAL A 149 -16.70 -12.66 -9.53
C VAL A 149 -17.67 -11.49 -9.38
N TYR A 150 -18.11 -10.93 -10.51
CA TYR A 150 -18.98 -9.75 -10.52
C TYR A 150 -20.43 -10.14 -10.71
N GLY A 151 -21.35 -9.45 -10.02
CA GLY A 151 -22.78 -9.64 -10.13
C GLY A 151 -23.40 -8.76 -11.21
N GLY A 152 -23.86 -9.34 -12.32
CA GLY A 152 -24.66 -8.66 -13.34
C GLY A 152 -24.02 -7.37 -13.89
N ASN A 153 -24.79 -6.27 -13.88
CA ASN A 153 -24.31 -4.94 -14.30
C ASN A 153 -23.63 -4.14 -13.18
N GLU A 154 -23.43 -4.71 -12.02
CA GLU A 154 -22.88 -4.02 -10.86
C GLU A 154 -21.36 -4.09 -10.85
N GLN A 155 -20.73 -2.95 -10.58
CA GLN A 155 -19.30 -2.85 -10.25
C GLN A 155 -19.01 -3.42 -8.85
N ARG A 156 -19.72 -4.47 -8.46
CA ARG A 156 -19.60 -5.10 -7.14
C ARG A 156 -19.18 -6.55 -7.29
N ILE A 157 -18.21 -6.95 -6.47
CA ILE A 157 -17.80 -8.34 -6.34
C ILE A 157 -18.82 -9.07 -5.47
N THR A 158 -19.39 -10.16 -5.99
CA THR A 158 -20.35 -11.01 -5.28
C THR A 158 -19.71 -12.23 -4.66
N GLU A 159 -18.69 -12.79 -5.31
CA GLU A 159 -17.93 -13.93 -4.82
C GLU A 159 -16.43 -13.66 -5.00
N GLY A 160 -15.59 -14.28 -4.16
CA GLY A 160 -14.15 -14.02 -4.13
C GLY A 160 -13.81 -12.64 -3.60
N TYR A 161 -12.60 -12.18 -3.85
CA TYR A 161 -12.04 -10.96 -3.26
C TYR A 161 -11.11 -10.27 -4.24
N SER A 162 -11.05 -8.94 -4.18
CA SER A 162 -10.00 -8.21 -4.90
C SER A 162 -8.83 -7.83 -4.00
N ILE A 163 -9.00 -7.88 -2.68
CA ILE A 163 -7.97 -7.54 -1.70
C ILE A 163 -7.88 -8.67 -0.67
N LEU A 164 -6.64 -9.05 -0.31
CA LEU A 164 -6.40 -9.88 0.87
C LEU A 164 -5.52 -9.12 1.86
N GLN A 165 -6.06 -8.93 3.06
CA GLN A 165 -5.41 -8.26 4.18
C GLN A 165 -4.70 -9.30 5.07
N PRO A 166 -3.37 -9.23 5.26
CA PRO A 166 -2.67 -10.12 6.17
C PRO A 166 -2.87 -9.69 7.63
N ARG A 167 -2.52 -10.57 8.55
CA ARG A 167 -2.33 -10.17 9.94
C ARG A 167 -1.12 -9.25 10.06
N VAL A 168 -1.21 -8.28 10.95
CA VAL A 168 -0.10 -7.36 11.25
C VAL A 168 0.24 -7.43 12.74
N ALA A 169 1.52 -7.56 13.05
CA ALA A 169 2.03 -7.58 14.41
C ALA A 169 3.18 -6.58 14.58
N VAL A 170 3.44 -6.19 15.82
CA VAL A 170 4.59 -5.36 16.13
C VAL A 170 5.85 -6.23 16.21
N SER A 171 6.94 -5.78 15.59
CA SER A 171 8.22 -6.47 15.62
C SER A 171 8.85 -6.43 17.04
N LEU A 172 9.43 -7.52 17.50
CA LEU A 172 10.14 -7.57 18.78
C LEU A 172 11.27 -6.53 18.90
N PRO A 173 12.11 -6.30 17.87
CA PRO A 173 13.08 -5.22 17.90
C PRO A 173 12.43 -3.84 18.05
N GLY A 174 11.27 -3.60 17.40
CA GLY A 174 10.51 -2.35 17.50
C GLY A 174 10.03 -2.06 18.92
N THR A 175 9.52 -3.08 19.63
CA THR A 175 9.05 -2.93 21.03
C THR A 175 10.19 -2.60 22.01
N ASN A 176 11.41 -2.99 21.70
CA ASN A 176 12.57 -2.78 22.58
C ASN A 176 13.32 -1.44 22.34
N ARG A 177 12.94 -0.66 21.33
CA ARG A 177 13.65 0.58 20.95
C ARG A 177 13.53 1.71 21.98
N SER A 178 12.46 1.75 22.77
CA SER A 178 12.26 2.79 23.78
C SER A 178 11.45 2.29 24.96
N ARG A 179 11.49 3.03 26.08
CA ARG A 179 10.63 2.75 27.25
C ARG A 179 9.16 2.86 26.89
N TYR A 180 8.80 3.83 26.03
CA TYR A 180 7.44 4.01 25.54
C TYR A 180 6.99 2.79 24.72
N ALA A 181 7.75 2.40 23.72
CA ALA A 181 7.44 1.25 22.88
C ALA A 181 7.34 -0.06 23.72
N ARG A 182 8.16 -0.21 24.74
CA ARG A 182 8.13 -1.38 25.64
C ARG A 182 6.87 -1.45 26.50
N LEU A 183 6.35 -0.30 26.93
CA LEU A 183 5.12 -0.23 27.74
C LEU A 183 3.85 -0.37 26.89
N PHE A 184 3.83 0.20 25.70
CA PHE A 184 2.61 0.33 24.88
C PHE A 184 2.64 -0.52 23.59
N GLY A 185 3.79 -0.98 23.14
CA GLY A 185 3.97 -1.72 21.89
C GLY A 185 3.70 -3.23 22.00
N SER A 186 3.34 -3.74 23.19
CA SER A 186 2.94 -5.15 23.35
C SER A 186 1.58 -5.45 22.72
N GLU A 187 0.76 -4.42 22.56
CA GLU A 187 -0.51 -4.50 21.87
C GLU A 187 -0.45 -3.76 20.53
N PRO A 188 -0.46 -4.46 19.37
CA PRO A 188 -0.55 -3.81 18.10
C PRO A 188 -1.91 -3.18 17.92
N GLY A 189 -1.94 -1.88 17.86
CA GLY A 189 -3.00 -1.11 17.29
C GLY A 189 -4.38 -1.19 17.93
N ILE A 190 -5.25 -0.35 17.43
CA ILE A 190 -6.66 -0.26 17.78
C ILE A 190 -7.48 -1.31 17.02
N ASP A 191 -6.91 -1.93 15.98
CA ASP A 191 -7.63 -2.85 15.12
C ASP A 191 -7.45 -4.31 15.59
N PRO A 192 -8.49 -4.91 16.20
CA PRO A 192 -8.46 -6.31 16.62
C PRO A 192 -8.40 -7.29 15.43
N TYR A 193 -8.80 -6.86 14.23
CA TYR A 193 -8.84 -7.71 13.04
C TYR A 193 -7.46 -8.16 12.55
N THR A 194 -6.43 -7.41 12.88
CA THR A 194 -5.06 -7.75 12.47
C THR A 194 -4.46 -8.90 13.25
N ARG A 195 -5.13 -9.38 14.31
CA ARG A 195 -4.64 -10.44 15.21
C ARG A 195 -5.40 -11.74 15.12
N ALA A 196 -6.66 -11.66 14.72
CA ALA A 196 -7.53 -12.83 14.76
C ALA A 196 -7.12 -13.85 13.70
N VAL A 197 -7.06 -15.10 14.10
CA VAL A 197 -6.96 -16.26 13.18
C VAL A 197 -8.30 -16.48 12.49
N SER A 198 -9.39 -16.11 13.17
CA SER A 198 -10.75 -16.08 12.64
C SER A 198 -11.33 -14.71 13.00
N ASP A 199 -11.91 -14.06 12.02
CA ASP A 199 -12.59 -12.79 12.17
C ASP A 199 -14.11 -13.04 12.13
N VAL A 200 -14.78 -12.84 13.25
CA VAL A 200 -16.24 -13.04 13.36
C VAL A 200 -17.02 -12.22 12.33
N TYR A 201 -16.55 -11.01 12.02
CA TYR A 201 -17.16 -10.18 10.98
C TYR A 201 -17.07 -10.87 9.61
N GLN A 202 -15.89 -11.36 9.25
CA GLN A 202 -15.68 -12.08 8.00
C GLN A 202 -16.49 -13.38 7.94
N ASP A 203 -16.53 -14.13 9.05
CA ASP A 203 -17.28 -15.39 9.12
C ASP A 203 -18.79 -15.17 8.94
N VAL A 204 -19.33 -14.05 9.43
CA VAL A 204 -20.77 -13.71 9.32
C VAL A 204 -21.11 -13.06 8.00
N PHE A 205 -20.29 -12.14 7.50
CA PHE A 205 -20.60 -11.32 6.31
C PHE A 205 -19.85 -11.75 5.05
N GLY A 206 -18.87 -12.63 5.17
CA GLY A 206 -18.04 -13.07 4.05
C GLY A 206 -17.09 -11.97 3.52
N GLU A 207 -16.82 -10.95 4.33
CA GLU A 207 -15.96 -9.80 3.99
C GLU A 207 -15.11 -9.44 5.20
N GLY A 208 -13.84 -9.05 4.96
CA GLY A 208 -12.91 -8.57 5.98
C GLY A 208 -12.67 -7.07 5.90
N SER A 209 -11.86 -6.57 6.81
CA SER A 209 -11.42 -5.17 6.83
C SER A 209 -10.07 -5.02 6.12
N PHE A 210 -9.82 -3.85 5.52
CA PHE A 210 -8.56 -3.51 4.89
C PHE A 210 -7.92 -2.30 5.57
N ILE A 211 -6.63 -2.39 5.88
CA ILE A 211 -5.84 -1.36 6.56
C ILE A 211 -4.67 -0.85 5.72
N GLY A 212 -4.76 -0.99 4.39
CA GLY A 212 -3.80 -0.43 3.45
C GLY A 212 -2.56 -1.27 3.19
N LYS A 213 -2.50 -2.51 3.68
CA LYS A 213 -1.38 -3.44 3.48
C LYS A 213 -1.90 -4.81 3.10
N GLY A 214 -1.31 -5.40 2.08
CA GLY A 214 -1.73 -6.72 1.61
C GLY A 214 -1.54 -6.86 0.12
N ILE A 215 -2.23 -7.81 -0.48
CA ILE A 215 -2.24 -8.03 -1.93
C ILE A 215 -3.58 -7.66 -2.52
N TYR A 216 -3.57 -7.08 -3.71
CA TYR A 216 -4.77 -6.86 -4.50
C TYR A 216 -4.58 -7.27 -5.96
N ASP A 217 -5.68 -7.69 -6.60
CA ASP A 217 -5.78 -7.87 -8.04
C ASP A 217 -6.00 -6.50 -8.69
N VAL A 218 -5.10 -6.10 -9.59
CA VAL A 218 -5.08 -4.75 -10.18
C VAL A 218 -6.37 -4.46 -10.93
N ASP A 219 -6.83 -5.39 -11.77
CA ASP A 219 -8.02 -5.18 -12.59
C ASP A 219 -9.30 -5.17 -11.74
N ALA A 220 -9.40 -6.10 -10.79
CA ALA A 220 -10.54 -6.16 -9.90
C ALA A 220 -10.62 -4.92 -8.99
N PHE A 221 -9.49 -4.43 -8.50
CA PHE A 221 -9.42 -3.22 -7.69
C PHE A 221 -9.85 -1.98 -8.49
N GLU A 222 -9.25 -1.75 -9.66
CA GLU A 222 -9.60 -0.60 -10.51
C GLU A 222 -11.06 -0.64 -10.97
N HIS A 223 -11.59 -1.81 -11.29
CA HIS A 223 -12.99 -1.96 -11.69
C HIS A 223 -13.98 -1.56 -10.57
N THR A 224 -13.63 -1.86 -9.32
CA THR A 224 -14.51 -1.62 -8.17
C THR A 224 -14.31 -0.28 -7.48
N VAL A 225 -13.09 0.25 -7.47
CA VAL A 225 -12.70 1.44 -6.70
C VAL A 225 -12.33 2.63 -7.57
N GLY A 226 -11.90 2.38 -8.82
CA GLY A 226 -11.44 3.42 -9.73
C GLY A 226 -12.45 4.55 -9.91
N GLY A 227 -12.04 5.79 -9.65
CA GLY A 227 -12.87 6.99 -9.82
C GLY A 227 -14.06 7.15 -8.85
N ARG A 228 -14.22 6.27 -7.86
CA ARG A 228 -15.39 6.30 -6.95
C ARG A 228 -15.34 7.37 -5.87
N PHE A 229 -14.16 7.74 -5.43
CA PHE A 229 -14.01 8.60 -4.26
C PHE A 229 -13.72 10.03 -4.65
N PRO A 230 -14.33 11.00 -3.97
CA PRO A 230 -14.08 12.41 -4.23
C PRO A 230 -12.63 12.76 -3.92
N GLU A 231 -12.06 13.63 -4.76
CA GLU A 231 -10.69 14.08 -4.62
C GLU A 231 -10.50 15.00 -3.40
N ASN A 232 -9.30 14.95 -2.82
CA ASN A 232 -8.86 15.81 -1.70
C ASN A 232 -9.73 15.78 -0.43
N ARG A 233 -10.55 14.73 -0.24
CA ARG A 233 -11.47 14.64 0.90
C ARG A 233 -11.19 13.48 1.83
N ILE A 234 -10.38 12.50 1.42
CA ILE A 234 -10.23 11.24 2.14
C ILE A 234 -8.75 10.99 2.43
N LEU A 235 -8.39 10.94 3.71
CA LEU A 235 -7.05 10.57 4.18
C LEU A 235 -6.95 9.07 4.50
N SER A 236 -7.96 8.51 5.17
CA SER A 236 -8.07 7.08 5.48
C SER A 236 -8.96 6.43 4.43
N HIS A 237 -8.38 6.07 3.30
CA HIS A 237 -9.10 5.47 2.18
C HIS A 237 -9.23 3.95 2.33
N ASP A 238 -8.34 3.32 3.08
CA ASP A 238 -8.18 1.87 3.15
C ASP A 238 -9.49 1.15 3.52
N LEU A 239 -10.19 1.64 4.54
CA LEU A 239 -11.47 1.06 4.98
C LEU A 239 -12.53 1.09 3.86
N LEU A 240 -12.66 2.23 3.19
CA LEU A 240 -13.63 2.37 2.08
C LEU A 240 -13.23 1.49 0.89
N GLU A 241 -11.95 1.46 0.53
CA GLU A 241 -11.46 0.57 -0.52
C GLU A 241 -11.79 -0.88 -0.18
N GLY A 242 -11.55 -1.32 1.06
CA GLY A 242 -11.90 -2.65 1.52
C GLY A 242 -13.39 -2.98 1.39
N CYS A 243 -14.27 -2.02 1.71
CA CYS A 243 -15.72 -2.20 1.60
C CYS A 243 -16.20 -2.30 0.14
N TYR A 244 -15.66 -1.48 -0.76
CA TYR A 244 -16.07 -1.49 -2.18
C TYR A 244 -15.41 -2.60 -2.98
N ALA A 245 -14.16 -2.89 -2.69
CA ALA A 245 -13.37 -3.89 -3.40
C ALA A 245 -13.51 -5.31 -2.83
N ARG A 246 -14.30 -5.50 -1.79
CA ARG A 246 -14.48 -6.77 -1.08
C ARG A 246 -13.15 -7.39 -0.65
N SER A 247 -12.74 -7.06 0.55
CA SER A 247 -11.50 -7.57 1.15
C SER A 247 -11.76 -8.81 2.01
N ALA A 248 -10.70 -9.61 2.22
CA ALA A 248 -10.70 -10.72 3.16
C ALA A 248 -9.43 -10.74 4.01
N LEU A 249 -9.51 -11.33 5.21
CA LEU A 249 -8.38 -11.59 6.07
C LEU A 249 -7.62 -12.84 5.59
N LEU A 250 -6.33 -12.70 5.33
CA LEU A 250 -5.40 -13.79 5.10
C LEU A 250 -4.70 -14.12 6.41
N SER A 251 -5.23 -15.09 7.15
CA SER A 251 -4.79 -15.42 8.51
C SER A 251 -3.43 -16.13 8.57
N ASP A 252 -3.01 -16.78 7.47
CA ASP A 252 -1.77 -17.55 7.43
C ASP A 252 -0.52 -16.69 7.21
N VAL A 253 -0.70 -15.45 6.73
CA VAL A 253 0.39 -14.50 6.53
C VAL A 253 0.36 -13.43 7.61
N GLN A 254 1.52 -13.21 8.22
CA GLN A 254 1.70 -12.17 9.23
C GLN A 254 2.83 -11.23 8.82
N LEU A 255 2.52 -9.94 8.71
CA LEU A 255 3.50 -8.86 8.52
C LEU A 255 3.93 -8.29 9.87
N TYR A 256 5.09 -7.65 9.91
CA TYR A 256 5.61 -7.02 11.11
C TYR A 256 5.88 -5.54 10.88
N GLU A 257 5.52 -4.71 11.85
CA GLU A 257 5.71 -3.26 11.84
C GLU A 257 6.48 -2.78 13.06
N GLU A 258 6.99 -1.55 12.94
CA GLU A 258 7.60 -0.88 14.08
C GLU A 258 6.56 -0.11 14.89
N TYR A 259 6.68 -0.18 16.21
CA TYR A 259 5.86 0.66 17.08
C TYR A 259 6.52 2.04 17.26
N PRO A 260 5.74 3.15 17.38
CA PRO A 260 6.28 4.47 17.63
C PRO A 260 7.16 4.50 18.87
N THR A 261 8.34 5.11 18.75
CA THR A 261 9.32 5.17 19.82
C THR A 261 9.01 6.22 20.87
N SER A 262 8.03 7.10 20.65
CA SER A 262 7.66 8.17 21.57
C SER A 262 6.15 8.44 21.56
N TYR A 263 5.64 8.92 22.69
CA TYR A 263 4.24 9.38 22.83
C TYR A 263 3.85 10.43 21.78
N ARG A 264 4.74 11.39 21.50
CA ARG A 264 4.48 12.44 20.50
C ARG A 264 4.26 11.85 19.10
N ALA A 265 5.09 10.89 18.71
CA ALA A 265 4.95 10.22 17.42
C ALA A 265 3.66 9.41 17.33
N ASP A 266 3.29 8.71 18.42
CA ASP A 266 2.05 7.93 18.49
C ASP A 266 0.80 8.82 18.45
N VAL A 267 0.78 9.91 19.20
CA VAL A 267 -0.32 10.90 19.17
C VAL A 267 -0.48 11.49 17.76
N SER A 268 0.63 11.85 17.10
CA SER A 268 0.57 12.38 15.73
C SER A 268 0.01 11.36 14.74
N ARG A 269 0.35 10.08 14.91
CA ARG A 269 -0.21 8.97 14.11
C ARG A 269 -1.71 8.80 14.36
N ARG A 270 -2.12 8.71 15.61
CA ARG A 270 -3.54 8.59 16.01
C ARG A 270 -4.38 9.77 15.56
N HIS A 271 -3.85 10.98 15.66
CA HIS A 271 -4.52 12.19 15.19
C HIS A 271 -4.83 12.11 13.67
N ARG A 272 -3.89 11.61 12.87
CA ARG A 272 -4.13 11.41 11.42
C ARG A 272 -5.23 10.38 11.17
N TRP A 273 -5.26 9.28 11.92
CA TRP A 273 -6.28 8.24 11.80
C TRP A 273 -7.66 8.79 12.16
N ILE A 274 -7.80 9.37 13.35
CA ILE A 274 -9.07 9.98 13.81
C ILE A 274 -9.58 11.03 12.81
N ARG A 275 -8.68 11.87 12.28
CA ARG A 275 -9.05 12.84 11.24
C ARG A 275 -9.57 12.16 9.97
N GLY A 276 -8.92 11.07 9.55
CA GLY A 276 -9.35 10.26 8.41
C GLY A 276 -10.73 9.65 8.64
N ASP A 277 -10.97 9.06 9.82
CA ASP A 277 -12.24 8.45 10.17
C ASP A 277 -13.38 9.48 10.17
N TRP A 278 -13.15 10.69 10.70
CA TRP A 278 -14.12 11.78 10.61
C TRP A 278 -14.42 12.23 9.18
N GLN A 279 -13.44 12.17 8.28
CA GLN A 279 -13.67 12.52 6.87
C GLN A 279 -14.60 11.54 6.16
N ILE A 280 -14.56 10.26 6.54
CA ILE A 280 -15.44 9.23 5.96
C ILE A 280 -16.77 9.06 6.70
N ALA A 281 -17.04 9.80 7.78
CA ALA A 281 -18.27 9.68 8.56
C ALA A 281 -19.56 9.89 7.73
N SER A 282 -19.49 10.67 6.64
CA SER A 282 -20.62 10.85 5.72
C SER A 282 -21.05 9.56 5.00
N TRP A 283 -20.18 8.56 4.91
CA TRP A 283 -20.52 7.24 4.34
C TRP A 283 -21.44 6.41 5.23
N LEU A 284 -21.64 6.80 6.49
CA LEU A 284 -22.64 6.21 7.39
C LEU A 284 -24.09 6.65 7.04
N LEU A 285 -24.26 7.63 6.18
CA LEU A 285 -25.55 8.17 5.81
C LEU A 285 -26.16 7.38 4.62
N ARG A 286 -27.49 7.49 4.42
CA ARG A 286 -28.19 6.83 3.34
C ARG A 286 -27.75 7.26 1.93
N ARG A 287 -27.23 8.48 1.79
CA ARG A 287 -26.66 9.00 0.54
C ARG A 287 -25.18 9.20 0.77
N VAL A 288 -24.40 8.34 0.14
CA VAL A 288 -22.93 8.41 0.20
C VAL A 288 -22.39 9.41 -0.81
N PRO A 289 -21.28 10.09 -0.51
CA PRO A 289 -20.59 10.92 -1.48
C PRO A 289 -20.11 10.07 -2.65
N GLY A 290 -20.39 10.51 -3.88
CA GLY A 290 -19.85 9.93 -5.10
C GLY A 290 -18.73 10.78 -5.68
N GLY A 291 -17.84 10.18 -6.49
CA GLY A 291 -16.85 10.86 -7.31
C GLY A 291 -17.48 11.44 -8.58
#